data_f426495846a86c1826ffe02ce12bac4b
#
_entry.id   f426495846a86c1826ffe02ce12bac4b
#
_cell.length_a   1.000
_cell.length_b   1.000
_cell.length_c   1.000
_cell.angle_alpha   90.00
_cell.angle_beta   90.00
_cell.angle_gamma   90.00
#
_symmetry.space_group_name_H-M   'P 1'
#
loop_
_entity.id
_entity.type
_entity.pdbx_description
1 polymer ?
#
loop_
_entity_poly.entity_id
_entity_poly.type
_entity_poly.pdbx_seq_one_letter_code
_entity_poly.pdbx_strand_id
1 'polypeptide(L)'
;MSLNYLVKFAVITMLLLIVACGNGDETSTTTVEDSSVEESKDKLVVLATTPMIGELVKQVAGNNIEVSILMPYAADPHTFEPSPQDVKKIDEADLVFYT
;
A
#
# COMPACT_ATOMS: atom_id res chain seq x y z
N MET A 1 50.02 -1.19 -28.04
CA MET A 1 48.86 -1.34 -27.12
C MET A 1 48.91 -0.21 -26.13
N SER A 2 47.86 0.61 -26.10
CA SER A 2 47.87 1.80 -25.25
C SER A 2 47.64 1.41 -23.79
N LEU A 3 48.36 2.05 -22.89
CA LEU A 3 48.28 1.88 -21.44
C LEU A 3 46.82 1.89 -20.89
N ASN A 4 45.96 2.62 -21.56
CA ASN A 4 44.52 2.71 -21.24
C ASN A 4 43.77 1.36 -21.45
N TYR A 5 44.26 0.49 -22.33
CA TYR A 5 43.65 -0.82 -22.57
C TYR A 5 44.01 -1.79 -21.44
N LEU A 6 45.25 -1.72 -20.97
CA LEU A 6 45.72 -2.54 -19.84
C LEU A 6 44.99 -2.16 -18.53
N VAL A 7 44.80 -0.86 -18.29
CA VAL A 7 44.10 -0.39 -17.10
C VAL A 7 42.62 -0.80 -17.12
N LYS A 8 41.94 -0.71 -18.26
CA LYS A 8 40.55 -1.16 -18.42
C LYS A 8 40.39 -2.66 -18.23
N PHE A 9 41.34 -3.43 -18.74
CA PHE A 9 41.35 -4.88 -18.57
C PHE A 9 41.60 -5.29 -17.11
N ALA A 10 42.50 -4.60 -16.40
CA ALA A 10 42.76 -4.83 -14.99
C ALA A 10 41.55 -4.50 -14.09
N VAL A 11 40.84 -3.42 -14.41
CA VAL A 11 39.60 -3.02 -13.66
C VAL A 11 38.46 -4.02 -13.87
N ILE A 12 38.31 -4.53 -15.10
CA ILE A 12 37.25 -5.50 -15.43
C ILE A 12 37.55 -6.86 -14.74
N THR A 13 38.84 -7.28 -14.71
CA THR A 13 39.22 -8.53 -14.04
C THR A 13 39.08 -8.43 -12.52
N MET A 14 39.37 -7.26 -11.95
CA MET A 14 39.19 -7.02 -10.51
C MET A 14 37.72 -6.98 -10.10
N LEU A 15 36.84 -6.44 -10.99
CA LEU A 15 35.40 -6.41 -10.73
C LEU A 15 34.77 -7.81 -10.78
N LEU A 16 35.28 -8.72 -11.59
CA LEU A 16 34.78 -10.11 -11.69
C LEU A 16 35.17 -10.99 -10.48
N LEU A 17 36.20 -10.63 -9.71
CA LEU A 17 36.65 -11.41 -8.54
C LEU A 17 35.82 -11.11 -7.27
N ILE A 18 35.02 -10.07 -7.24
CA ILE A 18 34.20 -9.71 -6.06
C ILE A 18 32.89 -10.49 -6.00
N VAL A 19 32.49 -11.18 -7.10
CA VAL A 19 31.18 -11.90 -7.18
C VAL A 19 31.29 -13.36 -6.70
N ALA A 20 32.48 -13.83 -6.33
CA ALA A 20 32.73 -15.26 -6.03
C ALA A 20 32.87 -15.54 -4.53
N CYS A 21 32.27 -14.81 -3.63
CA CYS A 21 32.26 -15.16 -2.21
C CYS A 21 30.92 -14.79 -1.54
N GLY A 22 30.04 -15.75 -1.53
CA GLY A 22 28.72 -15.63 -0.86
C GLY A 22 27.96 -16.93 -1.00
N ASN A 23 28.45 -17.96 -0.29
CA ASN A 23 27.76 -19.23 -0.15
C ASN A 23 26.69 -19.08 0.95
N GLY A 24 25.48 -19.54 0.69
CA GLY A 24 24.50 -19.66 1.76
C GLY A 24 23.05 -19.59 1.30
N ASP A 25 22.45 -20.76 1.12
CA ASP A 25 21.06 -21.13 1.26
C ASP A 25 19.97 -20.58 0.32
N GLU A 26 19.33 -21.56 -0.20
CA GLU A 26 18.08 -21.66 -0.94
C GLU A 26 17.06 -20.57 -0.64
N THR A 27 16.75 -19.78 -1.65
CA THR A 27 15.38 -19.27 -1.82
C THR A 27 15.15 -19.01 -3.30
N SER A 28 14.16 -19.71 -3.82
CA SER A 28 13.54 -19.56 -5.13
C SER A 28 13.67 -18.16 -5.71
N THR A 29 14.43 -18.04 -6.79
CA THR A 29 14.37 -16.90 -7.68
C THR A 29 13.05 -16.95 -8.43
N THR A 30 12.02 -16.35 -7.86
CA THR A 30 10.86 -15.92 -8.63
C THR A 30 11.30 -14.67 -9.36
N THR A 31 11.53 -14.81 -10.65
CA THR A 31 11.62 -13.70 -11.59
C THR A 31 10.35 -12.88 -11.45
N VAL A 32 10.45 -11.72 -10.82
CA VAL A 32 9.39 -10.72 -10.85
C VAL A 32 9.46 -10.12 -12.24
N GLU A 33 8.68 -10.67 -13.17
CA GLU A 33 8.30 -9.94 -14.36
C GLU A 33 7.55 -8.70 -13.86
N ASP A 34 8.10 -7.55 -14.18
CA ASP A 34 7.44 -6.25 -14.09
C ASP A 34 6.24 -6.26 -15.05
N SER A 35 5.20 -6.94 -14.62
CA SER A 35 3.87 -6.76 -15.15
C SER A 35 3.30 -5.57 -14.41
N SER A 36 3.34 -4.42 -15.04
CA SER A 36 2.43 -3.31 -14.73
C SER A 36 1.01 -3.77 -15.01
N VAL A 37 0.48 -4.63 -14.14
CA VAL A 37 -0.95 -4.83 -13.99
C VAL A 37 -1.41 -3.55 -13.32
N GLU A 38 -1.99 -2.66 -14.08
CA GLU A 38 -2.97 -1.72 -13.56
C GLU A 38 -4.13 -2.58 -13.03
N GLU A 39 -3.92 -3.16 -11.85
CA GLU A 39 -4.97 -3.71 -11.05
C GLU A 39 -5.77 -2.49 -10.59
N SER A 40 -6.86 -2.22 -11.30
CA SER A 40 -7.98 -1.47 -10.77
C SER A 40 -8.52 -2.27 -9.59
N LYS A 41 -7.76 -2.28 -8.52
CA LYS A 41 -8.15 -2.85 -7.26
C LYS A 41 -9.22 -1.91 -6.75
N ASP A 42 -10.47 -2.35 -6.82
CA ASP A 42 -11.55 -1.67 -6.12
C ASP A 42 -11.08 -1.44 -4.70
N LYS A 43 -10.89 -0.17 -4.32
CA LYS A 43 -10.41 0.16 -2.99
C LYS A 43 -11.40 -0.38 -1.97
N LEU A 44 -10.89 -0.96 -0.90
CA LEU A 44 -11.70 -1.38 0.22
C LEU A 44 -12.51 -0.19 0.73
N VAL A 45 -13.83 -0.34 0.77
CA VAL A 45 -14.77 0.68 1.27
C VAL A 45 -14.96 0.51 2.76
N VAL A 46 -14.52 1.49 3.53
CA VAL A 46 -14.59 1.47 4.99
C VAL A 46 -15.54 2.56 5.46
N LEU A 47 -16.51 2.20 6.31
CA LEU A 47 -17.42 3.12 6.96
C LEU A 47 -17.02 3.32 8.42
N ALA A 48 -16.81 4.57 8.84
CA ALA A 48 -16.64 4.95 10.22
C ALA A 48 -17.92 5.62 10.75
N THR A 49 -18.39 5.22 11.93
CA THR A 49 -19.62 5.79 12.49
C THR A 49 -19.45 7.24 12.91
N THR A 50 -18.27 7.63 13.36
CA THR A 50 -17.99 9.00 13.80
C THR A 50 -16.80 9.61 13.05
N PRO A 51 -16.73 10.95 12.94
CA PRO A 51 -15.61 11.64 12.30
C PRO A 51 -14.25 11.32 12.92
N MET A 52 -14.20 11.19 14.25
CA MET A 52 -12.95 10.90 14.97
C MET A 52 -12.38 9.55 14.54
N ILE A 53 -13.21 8.52 14.44
CA ILE A 53 -12.81 7.19 13.96
C ILE A 53 -12.40 7.28 12.50
N GLY A 54 -13.15 7.98 11.66
CA GLY A 54 -12.85 8.14 10.25
C GLY A 54 -11.48 8.77 10.00
N GLU A 55 -11.12 9.81 10.74
CA GLU A 55 -9.81 10.44 10.65
C GLU A 55 -8.68 9.51 11.12
N LEU A 56 -8.90 8.73 12.17
CA LEU A 56 -7.93 7.76 12.65
C LEU A 56 -7.67 6.68 11.60
N VAL A 57 -8.74 6.14 11.01
CA VAL A 57 -8.65 5.13 9.95
C VAL A 57 -7.89 5.67 8.74
N LYS A 58 -8.18 6.90 8.29
CA LYS A 58 -7.45 7.56 7.20
C LYS A 58 -5.96 7.71 7.49
N GLN A 59 -5.59 8.09 8.73
CA GLN A 59 -4.19 8.23 9.11
C GLN A 59 -3.43 6.90 9.05
N VAL A 60 -4.06 5.81 9.40
CA VAL A 60 -3.44 4.48 9.39
C VAL A 60 -3.36 3.90 7.98
N ALA A 61 -4.45 3.98 7.23
CA ALA A 61 -4.56 3.33 5.93
C ALA A 61 -4.03 4.17 4.75
N GLY A 62 -3.90 5.47 4.93
CA GLY A 62 -3.48 6.41 3.88
C GLY A 62 -4.46 6.38 2.70
N ASN A 63 -3.91 6.30 1.48
CA ASN A 63 -4.69 6.34 0.24
C ASN A 63 -5.12 4.95 -0.28
N ASN A 64 -4.85 3.88 0.50
CA ASN A 64 -5.09 2.51 0.06
C ASN A 64 -6.55 2.06 0.17
N ILE A 65 -7.37 2.81 0.92
CA ILE A 65 -8.78 2.52 1.17
C ILE A 65 -9.64 3.75 0.91
N GLU A 66 -10.93 3.53 0.72
CA GLU A 66 -11.95 4.59 0.69
C GLU A 66 -12.64 4.66 2.04
N VAL A 67 -12.60 5.83 2.70
CA VAL A 67 -13.20 6.01 4.03
C VAL A 67 -14.40 6.95 3.94
N SER A 68 -15.58 6.43 4.26
CA SER A 68 -16.81 7.19 4.46
C SER A 68 -17.09 7.41 5.93
N ILE A 69 -17.80 8.49 6.25
CA ILE A 69 -18.23 8.82 7.61
C ILE A 69 -19.77 8.85 7.64
N LEU A 70 -20.36 8.11 8.59
CA LEU A 70 -21.80 8.01 8.73
C LEU A 70 -22.38 9.30 9.32
N MET A 71 -21.86 9.73 10.46
CA MET A 71 -22.34 10.90 11.19
C MET A 71 -21.58 12.16 10.78
N PRO A 72 -22.24 13.24 10.37
CA PRO A 72 -21.57 14.51 10.05
C PRO A 72 -20.79 15.10 11.23
N TYR A 73 -19.75 15.88 10.94
CA TYR A 73 -18.87 16.50 11.97
C TYR A 73 -19.59 17.36 13.00
N ALA A 74 -20.74 17.97 12.62
CA ALA A 74 -21.51 18.84 13.50
C ALA A 74 -22.73 18.16 14.12
N ALA A 75 -22.92 16.87 13.90
CA ALA A 75 -24.09 16.15 14.43
C ALA A 75 -23.87 15.78 15.89
N ASP A 76 -24.92 15.92 16.68
CA ASP A 76 -24.97 15.40 18.06
C ASP A 76 -25.22 13.89 18.01
N PRO A 77 -24.32 13.06 18.55
CA PRO A 77 -24.45 11.61 18.53
C PRO A 77 -25.68 11.08 19.29
N HIS A 78 -26.24 11.85 20.23
CA HIS A 78 -27.43 11.46 21.00
C HIS A 78 -28.73 11.66 20.22
N THR A 79 -28.73 12.54 19.23
CA THR A 79 -29.91 12.88 18.43
C THR A 79 -29.78 12.52 16.95
N PHE A 80 -28.66 11.94 16.57
CA PHE A 80 -28.43 11.55 15.18
C PHE A 80 -29.30 10.37 14.78
N GLU A 81 -30.16 10.57 13.79
CA GLU A 81 -30.97 9.54 13.16
C GLU A 81 -30.44 9.28 11.74
N PRO A 82 -29.98 8.06 11.44
CA PRO A 82 -29.52 7.72 10.10
C PRO A 82 -30.63 7.85 9.06
N SER A 83 -30.35 8.50 7.95
CA SER A 83 -31.23 8.56 6.80
C SER A 83 -31.22 7.26 5.99
N PRO A 84 -32.18 7.01 5.08
CA PRO A 84 -32.13 5.88 4.16
C PRO A 84 -30.85 5.82 3.30
N GLN A 85 -30.23 6.98 3.00
CA GLN A 85 -28.96 7.06 2.29
C GLN A 85 -27.78 6.60 3.17
N ASP A 86 -27.86 6.83 4.47
CA ASP A 86 -26.84 6.37 5.42
C ASP A 86 -26.91 4.86 5.63
N VAL A 87 -28.10 4.28 5.61
CA VAL A 87 -28.30 2.82 5.61
C VAL A 87 -27.65 2.19 4.38
N LYS A 88 -27.78 2.84 3.22
CA LYS A 88 -27.14 2.37 1.98
C LYS A 88 -25.59 2.37 2.08
N LYS A 89 -25.00 3.38 2.72
CA LYS A 89 -23.54 3.39 2.98
C LYS A 89 -23.09 2.23 3.85
N ILE A 90 -23.94 1.80 4.79
CA ILE A 90 -23.64 0.62 5.65
C ILE A 90 -23.66 -0.65 4.80
N ASP A 91 -24.62 -0.81 3.91
CA ASP A 91 -24.74 -1.96 3.02
C ASP A 91 -23.60 -2.05 1.98
N GLU A 92 -23.08 -0.91 1.54
CA GLU A 92 -22.01 -0.83 0.55
C GLU A 92 -20.61 -0.93 1.16
N ALA A 93 -20.47 -0.89 2.47
CA ALA A 93 -19.18 -0.95 3.16
C ALA A 93 -18.68 -2.38 3.31
N ASP A 94 -17.40 -2.60 2.98
CA ASP A 94 -16.71 -3.88 3.25
C ASP A 94 -16.40 -4.04 4.74
N LEU A 95 -16.21 -2.92 5.46
CA LEU A 95 -15.86 -2.90 6.88
C LEU A 95 -16.46 -1.68 7.58
N VAL A 96 -17.00 -1.89 8.77
CA VAL A 96 -17.60 -0.82 9.59
C VAL A 96 -16.86 -0.70 10.93
N PHE A 97 -16.35 0.51 11.21
CA PHE A 97 -15.79 0.87 12.53
C PHE A 97 -16.80 1.66 13.34
N TYR A 98 -17.06 1.21 14.56
CA TYR A 98 -17.99 1.86 15.48
C TYR A 98 -17.44 1.94 16.91
N THR A 99 -17.97 2.84 17.72
CA THR A 99 -17.72 2.98 19.18
C THR A 99 -19.01 2.87 19.94
#